data_2c03b5e85871dc436cb1b82e6ffc0e35
#
_entry.id   2c03b5e85871dc436cb1b82e6ffc0e35
#
_cell.length_a   1.000
_cell.length_b   1.000
_cell.length_c   1.000
_cell.angle_alpha   90.00
_cell.angle_beta   90.00
_cell.angle_gamma   90.00
#
_symmetry.space_group_name_H-M   'P 1'
#
loop_
_entity.id
_entity.type
_entity.pdbx_description
1 polymer ?
#
loop_
_entity_poly.entity_id
_entity_poly.type
_entity_poly.pdbx_seq_one_letter_code
_entity_poly.pdbx_strand_id
1 'polypeptide(L)'
;MSRNLVHYDIVGSFLRPAELKQARADFAAKKISKDDLKKVEDEEIKKLVAKEEKAGLKIVTDGEFRRSYWHLDTFWGFGGIKHTKQEHGYFFHDEETRNDSAQVEGKIEFTGDHPDLEAFKYLKSITDSSDVTLRQSIPSPAQFYAELVRGPENVTAVKKFYSNEDELLDDISKAYRDLILALYDAGCRDVKLDDCTWGMVVDDDFWATMVKQGFDRDDLEKKYLRVNNGALVDLPDDLRVSTHICRGNYHSTWAAKGGYGPVAKYVFAQENVDAFYLEFDNKRSGSFDPIKEVPAGKEVVLGLVTSKKPELEKPDDLITRVKEAAQFHDLQDLALSTQCGFASTEEGNQLTEEEQWKKIALVIDTAKQIWA
;
A
#
# COMPACT_ATOMS: atom_id res chain seq x y z
N MET A 1 2.59 -4.06 -26.60
CA MET A 1 3.57 -2.95 -26.71
C MET A 1 4.54 -3.13 -25.56
N SER A 2 5.87 -3.11 -25.80
CA SER A 2 6.83 -3.15 -24.69
C SER A 2 6.57 -1.91 -23.81
N ARG A 3 6.11 -2.12 -22.58
CA ARG A 3 6.06 -1.05 -21.57
C ARG A 3 7.51 -0.58 -21.39
N ASN A 4 7.80 0.71 -21.52
CA ASN A 4 9.07 1.26 -21.05
C ASN A 4 9.05 1.17 -19.52
N LEU A 5 9.47 0.02 -19.01
CA LEU A 5 9.58 -0.21 -17.57
C LEU A 5 10.63 0.75 -17.01
N VAL A 6 10.23 1.55 -16.08
CA VAL A 6 11.16 2.29 -15.23
C VAL A 6 11.59 1.32 -14.13
N HIS A 7 12.85 0.85 -14.20
CA HIS A 7 13.35 -0.19 -13.29
C HIS A 7 13.66 0.32 -11.86
N TYR A 8 13.05 1.41 -11.44
CA TYR A 8 13.12 1.94 -10.09
C TYR A 8 11.80 2.61 -9.70
N ASP A 9 11.46 2.49 -8.44
CA ASP A 9 10.25 3.11 -7.88
C ASP A 9 10.38 3.24 -6.35
N ILE A 10 9.35 3.79 -5.75
CA ILE A 10 9.11 3.81 -4.30
C ILE A 10 7.71 3.29 -4.00
N VAL A 11 7.44 2.93 -2.74
CA VAL A 11 6.09 2.48 -2.38
C VAL A 11 5.08 3.63 -2.40
N GLY A 12 5.45 4.85 -1.96
CA GLY A 12 4.66 6.05 -2.25
C GLY A 12 4.28 6.92 -1.06
N SER A 13 4.33 6.46 0.19
CA SER A 13 4.14 7.33 1.34
C SER A 13 5.44 8.00 1.78
N PHE A 14 5.37 9.30 2.11
CA PHE A 14 6.50 10.13 2.53
C PHE A 14 6.36 10.60 3.98
N LEU A 15 7.48 10.90 4.62
CA LEU A 15 7.51 11.52 5.95
C LEU A 15 6.79 12.87 5.92
N ARG A 16 5.84 13.06 6.82
CA ARG A 16 5.07 14.32 6.92
C ARG A 16 6.00 15.44 7.38
N PRO A 17 6.03 16.60 6.67
CA PRO A 17 6.77 17.78 7.08
C PRO A 17 6.30 18.33 8.45
N ALA A 18 7.16 19.07 9.14
CA ALA A 18 6.86 19.62 10.44
C ALA A 18 5.63 20.55 10.42
N GLU A 19 5.48 21.35 9.37
CA GLU A 19 4.35 22.23 9.14
C GLU A 19 3.03 21.46 9.08
N LEU A 20 3.02 20.34 8.35
CA LEU A 20 1.83 19.48 8.25
C LEU A 20 1.51 18.81 9.59
N LYS A 21 2.52 18.28 10.30
CA LYS A 21 2.34 17.70 11.63
C LYS A 21 1.76 18.71 12.61
N GLN A 22 2.26 19.96 12.60
CA GLN A 22 1.74 21.04 13.43
C GLN A 22 0.29 21.39 13.08
N ALA A 23 -0.04 21.51 11.78
CA ALA A 23 -1.40 21.80 11.33
C ALA A 23 -2.39 20.70 11.76
N ARG A 24 -2.00 19.42 11.67
CA ARG A 24 -2.81 18.29 12.14
C ARG A 24 -3.05 18.35 13.65
N ALA A 25 -2.02 18.66 14.43
CA ALA A 25 -2.14 18.84 15.88
C ALA A 25 -3.06 20.02 16.24
N ASP A 26 -2.96 21.14 15.52
CA ASP A 26 -3.82 22.31 15.73
C ASP A 26 -5.27 22.05 15.31
N PHE A 27 -5.49 21.28 14.25
CA PHE A 27 -6.83 20.84 13.86
C PHE A 27 -7.45 19.90 14.90
N ALA A 28 -6.68 18.89 15.38
CA ALA A 28 -7.14 18.00 16.45
C ALA A 28 -7.48 18.77 17.74
N ALA A 29 -6.70 19.81 18.05
CA ALA A 29 -6.96 20.74 19.17
C ALA A 29 -8.09 21.79 18.88
N LYS A 30 -8.73 21.73 17.70
CA LYS A 30 -9.78 22.66 17.24
C LYS A 30 -9.34 24.13 17.17
N LYS A 31 -8.04 24.38 16.94
CA LYS A 31 -7.49 25.73 16.78
C LYS A 31 -7.60 26.27 15.36
N ILE A 32 -7.65 25.36 14.38
CA ILE A 32 -7.82 25.69 12.96
C ILE A 32 -9.00 24.90 12.38
N SER A 33 -9.55 25.41 11.28
CA SER A 33 -10.65 24.76 10.54
C SER A 33 -10.13 23.62 9.66
N LYS A 34 -11.04 22.76 9.14
CA LYS A 34 -10.72 21.74 8.13
C LYS A 34 -10.16 22.40 6.85
N ASP A 35 -10.69 23.55 6.45
CA ASP A 35 -10.22 24.28 5.28
C ASP A 35 -8.82 24.85 5.47
N ASP A 36 -8.45 25.24 6.69
CA ASP A 36 -7.08 25.69 6.98
C ASP A 36 -6.10 24.53 6.98
N LEU A 37 -6.49 23.37 7.54
CA LEU A 37 -5.68 22.15 7.41
C LEU A 37 -5.49 21.77 5.95
N LYS A 38 -6.57 21.77 5.15
CA LYS A 38 -6.52 21.47 3.72
C LYS A 38 -5.55 22.37 2.96
N LYS A 39 -5.49 23.67 3.28
CA LYS A 39 -4.52 24.59 2.64
C LYS A 39 -3.09 24.20 2.93
N VAL A 40 -2.77 23.77 4.16
CA VAL A 40 -1.42 23.30 4.51
C VAL A 40 -1.11 21.98 3.79
N GLU A 41 -2.05 21.05 3.74
CA GLU A 41 -1.91 19.79 2.98
C GLU A 41 -1.62 20.08 1.50
N ASP A 42 -2.41 20.96 0.87
CA ASP A 42 -2.26 21.37 -0.52
C ASP A 42 -0.86 21.95 -0.81
N GLU A 43 -0.38 22.85 0.05
CA GLU A 43 0.95 23.45 -0.06
C GLU A 43 2.07 22.42 0.08
N GLU A 44 1.97 21.54 1.08
CA GLU A 44 3.01 20.53 1.34
C GLU A 44 3.04 19.46 0.25
N ILE A 45 1.89 19.02 -0.27
CA ILE A 45 1.81 18.11 -1.42
C ILE A 45 2.46 18.74 -2.65
N LYS A 46 2.20 20.02 -2.93
CA LYS A 46 2.83 20.72 -4.05
C LYS A 46 4.35 20.77 -3.93
N LYS A 47 4.88 21.01 -2.71
CA LYS A 47 6.32 20.99 -2.46
C LYS A 47 6.90 19.59 -2.64
N LEU A 48 6.18 18.55 -2.19
CA LEU A 48 6.57 17.15 -2.34
C LEU A 48 6.67 16.77 -3.82
N VAL A 49 5.64 17.01 -4.62
CA VAL A 49 5.61 16.71 -6.06
C VAL A 49 6.81 17.33 -6.77
N ALA A 50 7.10 18.60 -6.50
CA ALA A 50 8.28 19.25 -7.08
C ALA A 50 9.62 18.58 -6.66
N LYS A 51 9.70 18.01 -5.45
CA LYS A 51 10.88 17.24 -4.99
C LYS A 51 10.97 15.88 -5.66
N GLU A 52 9.84 15.17 -5.83
CA GLU A 52 9.77 13.88 -6.53
C GLU A 52 10.25 14.01 -7.99
N GLU A 53 9.71 15.00 -8.72
CA GLU A 53 10.13 15.30 -10.11
C GLU A 53 11.61 15.66 -10.18
N LYS A 54 12.09 16.54 -9.30
CA LYS A 54 13.49 16.95 -9.21
C LYS A 54 14.43 15.78 -8.89
N ALA A 55 14.00 14.84 -8.06
CA ALA A 55 14.76 13.63 -7.75
C ALA A 55 14.84 12.66 -8.95
N GLY A 56 13.97 12.83 -9.95
CA GLY A 56 13.92 12.01 -11.16
C GLY A 56 12.98 10.81 -11.04
N LEU A 57 12.07 10.81 -10.06
CA LEU A 57 11.00 9.80 -9.99
C LEU A 57 10.09 9.95 -11.22
N LYS A 58 9.71 8.81 -11.79
CA LYS A 58 8.82 8.74 -12.96
C LYS A 58 7.38 8.43 -12.60
N ILE A 59 7.16 7.95 -11.39
CA ILE A 59 5.85 7.77 -10.79
C ILE A 59 5.78 8.69 -9.59
N VAL A 60 4.75 9.53 -9.53
CA VAL A 60 4.58 10.60 -8.55
C VAL A 60 3.29 10.40 -7.78
N THR A 61 3.32 10.66 -6.49
CA THR A 61 2.20 10.50 -5.55
C THR A 61 1.94 11.79 -4.76
N ASP A 62 0.84 11.85 -4.02
CA ASP A 62 0.60 12.91 -3.03
C ASP A 62 1.30 12.66 -1.68
N GLY A 63 2.13 11.59 -1.61
CA GLY A 63 2.85 11.17 -0.40
C GLY A 63 1.96 10.67 0.73
N GLU A 64 0.66 10.51 0.49
CA GLU A 64 -0.36 10.20 1.50
C GLU A 64 -0.49 11.29 2.58
N PHE A 65 -0.17 12.53 2.24
CA PHE A 65 -0.10 13.63 3.20
C PHE A 65 -1.46 13.98 3.83
N ARG A 66 -2.57 13.56 3.21
CA ARG A 66 -3.93 13.75 3.74
C ARG A 66 -4.36 12.65 4.70
N ARG A 67 -3.65 11.50 4.74
CA ARG A 67 -4.02 10.34 5.55
C ARG A 67 -3.39 10.37 6.94
N SER A 68 -4.19 9.95 7.94
CA SER A 68 -3.71 9.62 9.29
C SER A 68 -3.22 8.18 9.37
N TYR A 69 -3.92 7.26 8.68
CA TYR A 69 -3.54 5.88 8.45
C TYR A 69 -3.56 5.56 6.96
N TRP A 70 -2.66 4.74 6.48
CA TRP A 70 -2.58 4.31 5.08
C TRP A 70 -3.87 3.62 4.58
N HIS A 71 -4.66 3.00 5.46
CA HIS A 71 -5.83 2.19 5.12
C HIS A 71 -7.15 2.74 5.67
N LEU A 72 -7.21 3.14 6.94
CA LEU A 72 -8.48 3.53 7.58
C LEU A 72 -9.12 4.75 6.93
N ASP A 73 -8.32 5.73 6.53
CA ASP A 73 -8.82 6.94 5.86
C ASP A 73 -9.53 6.61 4.54
N THR A 74 -9.07 5.60 3.80
CA THR A 74 -9.76 5.07 2.62
C THR A 74 -11.07 4.37 3.02
N PHE A 75 -11.03 3.52 4.04
CA PHE A 75 -12.20 2.75 4.45
C PHE A 75 -13.35 3.64 4.92
N TRP A 76 -13.04 4.70 5.65
CA TRP A 76 -14.06 5.69 6.10
C TRP A 76 -14.67 6.50 4.96
N GLY A 77 -14.07 6.45 3.77
CA GLY A 77 -14.61 7.07 2.56
C GLY A 77 -15.75 6.30 1.89
N PHE A 78 -15.91 4.99 2.20
CA PHE A 78 -17.01 4.20 1.64
C PHE A 78 -18.32 4.42 2.39
N GLY A 79 -19.45 4.44 1.66
CA GLY A 79 -20.78 4.37 2.23
C GLY A 79 -20.97 3.09 3.05
N GLY A 80 -21.78 3.16 4.10
CA GLY A 80 -22.03 2.05 5.02
C GLY A 80 -20.93 1.76 6.04
N ILE A 81 -19.91 2.62 6.12
CA ILE A 81 -18.77 2.48 7.04
C ILE A 81 -18.71 3.68 7.98
N LYS A 82 -18.45 3.42 9.25
CA LYS A 82 -18.17 4.45 10.25
C LYS A 82 -16.79 4.31 10.87
N HIS A 83 -16.23 5.45 11.28
CA HIS A 83 -15.10 5.50 12.18
C HIS A 83 -15.50 5.02 13.58
N THR A 84 -14.76 4.10 14.15
CA THR A 84 -14.95 3.60 15.51
C THR A 84 -13.59 3.38 16.19
N LYS A 85 -13.63 2.97 17.45
CA LYS A 85 -12.44 2.55 18.20
C LYS A 85 -12.66 1.16 18.75
N GLN A 86 -11.61 0.36 18.77
CA GLN A 86 -11.58 -0.95 19.41
C GLN A 86 -10.86 -0.89 20.76
N GLU A 87 -10.85 -1.99 21.49
CA GLU A 87 -10.11 -2.11 22.74
C GLU A 87 -8.61 -1.93 22.49
N HIS A 88 -8.10 -2.51 21.38
CA HIS A 88 -6.70 -2.50 20.96
C HIS A 88 -6.53 -1.96 19.54
N GLY A 89 -5.36 -1.33 19.29
CA GLY A 89 -4.89 -0.98 17.97
C GLY A 89 -4.32 -2.18 17.22
N TYR A 90 -3.37 -1.93 16.31
CA TYR A 90 -2.61 -2.97 15.63
C TYR A 90 -1.32 -3.22 16.40
N PHE A 91 -0.99 -4.49 16.63
CA PHE A 91 0.25 -4.88 17.31
C PHE A 91 1.39 -5.00 16.32
N PHE A 92 2.46 -4.31 16.61
CA PHE A 92 3.76 -4.42 15.96
C PHE A 92 4.74 -5.10 16.92
N HIS A 93 5.95 -5.38 16.48
CA HIS A 93 6.93 -6.12 17.27
C HIS A 93 7.17 -5.49 18.66
N ASP A 94 7.29 -4.19 18.74
CA ASP A 94 7.64 -3.47 19.97
C ASP A 94 6.59 -2.42 20.38
N GLU A 95 5.55 -2.20 19.56
CA GLU A 95 4.60 -1.10 19.73
C GLU A 95 3.17 -1.50 19.36
N GLU A 96 2.22 -0.74 19.84
CA GLU A 96 0.80 -0.79 19.46
C GLU A 96 0.38 0.56 18.89
N THR A 97 -0.40 0.55 17.80
CA THR A 97 -0.93 1.78 17.20
C THR A 97 -2.08 2.34 18.03
N ARG A 98 -2.54 3.54 17.68
CA ARG A 98 -3.85 4.03 18.12
C ARG A 98 -4.92 3.02 17.77
N ASN A 99 -5.99 2.96 18.54
CA ASN A 99 -7.04 1.96 18.45
C ASN A 99 -8.20 2.33 17.50
N ASP A 100 -7.95 3.24 16.55
CA ASP A 100 -8.92 3.58 15.51
C ASP A 100 -9.22 2.37 14.62
N SER A 101 -10.46 2.28 14.12
CA SER A 101 -10.96 1.17 13.33
C SER A 101 -12.10 1.61 12.42
N ALA A 102 -12.44 0.78 11.44
CA ALA A 102 -13.60 0.91 10.59
C ALA A 102 -14.63 -0.16 10.94
N GLN A 103 -15.91 0.20 10.98
CA GLN A 103 -16.99 -0.73 11.29
C GLN A 103 -18.16 -0.52 10.34
N VAL A 104 -18.81 -1.62 9.96
CA VAL A 104 -20.03 -1.61 9.14
C VAL A 104 -21.19 -0.98 9.91
N GLU A 105 -21.87 -0.02 9.28
CA GLU A 105 -23.13 0.56 9.74
C GLU A 105 -24.24 0.55 8.67
N GLY A 106 -23.96 0.03 7.48
CA GLY A 106 -24.86 -0.12 6.34
C GLY A 106 -24.30 -1.06 5.29
N LYS A 107 -24.93 -1.16 4.12
CA LYS A 107 -24.34 -1.82 2.95
C LYS A 107 -23.17 -1.00 2.44
N ILE A 108 -22.09 -1.69 2.06
CA ILE A 108 -20.86 -1.05 1.57
C ILE A 108 -21.09 -0.63 0.13
N GLU A 109 -20.79 0.63 -0.17
CA GLU A 109 -20.91 1.17 -1.52
C GLU A 109 -19.93 2.32 -1.77
N PHE A 110 -19.57 2.54 -3.02
CA PHE A 110 -18.95 3.78 -3.47
C PHE A 110 -20.05 4.80 -3.79
N THR A 111 -20.04 5.93 -3.11
CA THR A 111 -21.11 6.94 -3.18
C THR A 111 -20.88 8.01 -4.26
N GLY A 112 -19.81 7.89 -5.05
CA GLY A 112 -19.40 8.90 -6.04
C GLY A 112 -18.51 10.01 -5.48
N ASP A 113 -18.38 10.10 -4.17
CA ASP A 113 -17.49 11.01 -3.44
C ASP A 113 -16.59 10.20 -2.51
N HIS A 114 -15.28 10.39 -2.64
CA HIS A 114 -14.30 9.63 -1.86
C HIS A 114 -13.03 10.44 -1.64
N PRO A 115 -12.42 10.41 -0.44
CA PRO A 115 -11.22 11.20 -0.14
C PRO A 115 -10.04 10.91 -1.09
N ASP A 116 -9.86 9.67 -1.49
CA ASP A 116 -8.78 9.29 -2.43
C ASP A 116 -9.02 9.82 -3.84
N LEU A 117 -10.27 9.89 -4.28
CA LEU A 117 -10.63 10.51 -5.56
C LEU A 117 -10.33 12.01 -5.55
N GLU A 118 -10.67 12.70 -4.47
CA GLU A 118 -10.38 14.13 -4.32
C GLU A 118 -8.87 14.39 -4.18
N ALA A 119 -8.15 13.52 -3.49
CA ALA A 119 -6.69 13.58 -3.40
C ALA A 119 -6.03 13.44 -4.77
N PHE A 120 -6.47 12.47 -5.59
CA PHE A 120 -5.96 12.29 -6.95
C PHE A 120 -6.29 13.47 -7.87
N LYS A 121 -7.51 13.99 -7.82
CA LYS A 121 -7.90 15.20 -8.61
C LYS A 121 -7.01 16.39 -8.27
N TYR A 122 -6.68 16.59 -7.00
CA TYR A 122 -5.77 17.63 -6.59
C TYR A 122 -4.34 17.38 -7.12
N LEU A 123 -3.78 16.18 -6.92
CA LEU A 123 -2.46 15.80 -7.45
C LEU A 123 -2.37 16.10 -8.96
N LYS A 124 -3.38 15.70 -9.72
CA LYS A 124 -3.46 15.97 -11.15
C LYS A 124 -3.50 17.46 -11.48
N SER A 125 -4.19 18.25 -10.66
CA SER A 125 -4.34 19.70 -10.89
C SER A 125 -3.05 20.50 -10.70
N ILE A 126 -2.06 19.95 -9.97
CA ILE A 126 -0.79 20.62 -9.64
C ILE A 126 0.40 20.04 -10.40
N THR A 127 0.20 18.99 -11.21
CA THR A 127 1.26 18.31 -11.96
C THR A 127 1.10 18.64 -13.45
N ASP A 128 2.04 19.41 -14.01
CA ASP A 128 2.02 19.82 -15.41
C ASP A 128 2.92 18.96 -16.31
N SER A 129 3.74 18.09 -15.72
CA SER A 129 4.72 17.29 -16.44
C SER A 129 4.07 16.12 -17.17
N SER A 130 4.32 16.01 -18.48
CA SER A 130 3.97 14.84 -19.30
C SER A 130 4.97 13.68 -19.12
N ASP A 131 6.06 13.90 -18.36
CA ASP A 131 7.17 12.95 -18.22
C ASP A 131 7.02 12.03 -17.00
N VAL A 132 5.94 12.21 -16.22
CA VAL A 132 5.64 11.42 -15.04
C VAL A 132 4.26 10.78 -15.12
N THR A 133 4.10 9.65 -14.47
CA THR A 133 2.81 8.99 -14.25
C THR A 133 2.32 9.31 -12.84
N LEU A 134 1.06 9.71 -12.71
CA LEU A 134 0.44 9.97 -11.41
C LEU A 134 -0.16 8.67 -10.89
N ARG A 135 0.21 8.30 -9.66
CA ARG A 135 -0.30 7.11 -8.97
C ARG A 135 -1.21 7.48 -7.82
N GLN A 136 -2.30 6.72 -7.70
CA GLN A 136 -3.10 6.66 -6.48
C GLN A 136 -2.86 5.33 -5.78
N SER A 137 -2.37 5.37 -4.53
CA SER A 137 -2.33 4.20 -3.64
C SER A 137 -3.62 4.12 -2.84
N ILE A 138 -4.18 2.91 -2.73
CA ILE A 138 -5.32 2.59 -1.87
C ILE A 138 -5.04 1.24 -1.17
N PRO A 139 -5.55 1.00 0.04
CA PRO A 139 -5.45 -0.33 0.65
C PRO A 139 -6.18 -1.37 -0.22
N SER A 140 -5.75 -2.62 -0.17
CA SER A 140 -6.41 -3.68 -0.93
C SER A 140 -7.83 -3.99 -0.44
N PRO A 141 -8.71 -4.52 -1.30
CA PRO A 141 -10.02 -5.04 -0.87
C PRO A 141 -9.91 -6.11 0.22
N ALA A 142 -8.89 -6.99 0.16
CA ALA A 142 -8.62 -8.00 1.19
C ALA A 142 -8.28 -7.37 2.54
N GLN A 143 -7.53 -6.26 2.55
CA GLN A 143 -7.24 -5.51 3.77
C GLN A 143 -8.51 -4.91 4.39
N PHE A 144 -9.44 -4.44 3.55
CA PHE A 144 -10.72 -3.94 4.03
C PHE A 144 -11.57 -5.06 4.63
N TYR A 145 -11.69 -6.20 3.94
CA TYR A 145 -12.37 -7.37 4.51
C TYR A 145 -11.76 -7.79 5.85
N ALA A 146 -10.43 -7.89 5.94
CA ALA A 146 -9.74 -8.26 7.17
C ALA A 146 -10.04 -7.29 8.34
N GLU A 147 -10.12 -5.98 8.08
CA GLU A 147 -10.52 -4.98 9.07
C GLU A 147 -11.97 -5.17 9.54
N LEU A 148 -12.89 -5.41 8.61
CA LEU A 148 -14.32 -5.54 8.94
C LEU A 148 -14.67 -6.81 9.71
N VAL A 149 -13.79 -7.83 9.68
CA VAL A 149 -13.94 -9.05 10.48
C VAL A 149 -12.96 -9.11 11.66
N ARG A 150 -12.22 -8.04 11.92
CA ARG A 150 -11.27 -7.93 13.03
C ARG A 150 -11.99 -7.80 14.37
N GLY A 151 -11.99 -8.86 15.14
CA GLY A 151 -12.59 -8.89 16.48
C GLY A 151 -14.11 -9.08 16.50
N PRO A 152 -14.65 -9.47 17.66
CA PRO A 152 -16.05 -9.90 17.80
C PRO A 152 -17.06 -8.77 17.55
N GLU A 153 -16.69 -7.52 17.85
CA GLU A 153 -17.58 -6.36 17.66
C GLU A 153 -17.81 -6.08 16.19
N ASN A 154 -16.74 -6.11 15.36
CA ASN A 154 -16.84 -5.95 13.92
C ASN A 154 -17.61 -7.09 13.27
N VAL A 155 -17.31 -8.34 13.63
CA VAL A 155 -18.07 -9.50 13.16
C VAL A 155 -19.57 -9.37 13.51
N THR A 156 -19.90 -8.89 14.71
CA THR A 156 -21.28 -8.65 15.12
C THR A 156 -21.94 -7.53 14.29
N ALA A 157 -21.20 -6.48 13.97
CA ALA A 157 -21.69 -5.39 13.12
C ALA A 157 -21.97 -5.87 11.69
N VAL A 158 -21.05 -6.63 11.09
CA VAL A 158 -21.24 -7.24 9.75
C VAL A 158 -22.55 -8.06 9.70
N LYS A 159 -22.78 -8.94 10.67
CA LYS A 159 -23.97 -9.83 10.73
C LYS A 159 -25.31 -9.08 10.82
N LYS A 160 -25.33 -7.78 11.14
CA LYS A 160 -26.55 -6.97 11.14
C LYS A 160 -26.99 -6.56 9.73
N PHE A 161 -26.06 -6.47 8.78
CA PHE A 161 -26.29 -5.95 7.44
C PHE A 161 -26.09 -6.97 6.34
N TYR A 162 -25.32 -8.05 6.62
CA TYR A 162 -24.98 -9.09 5.67
C TYR A 162 -25.46 -10.45 6.16
N SER A 163 -26.26 -11.13 5.33
CA SER A 163 -26.84 -12.45 5.63
C SER A 163 -25.82 -13.57 5.49
N ASN A 164 -24.81 -13.37 4.65
CA ASN A 164 -23.71 -14.28 4.41
C ASN A 164 -22.43 -13.50 4.01
N GLU A 165 -21.32 -14.19 4.04
CA GLU A 165 -20.01 -13.62 3.77
C GLU A 165 -19.80 -13.30 2.29
N ASP A 166 -20.39 -14.10 1.38
CA ASP A 166 -20.27 -13.86 -0.06
C ASP A 166 -20.82 -12.49 -0.45
N GLU A 167 -21.96 -12.11 0.13
CA GLU A 167 -22.57 -10.79 -0.10
C GLU A 167 -21.65 -9.64 0.36
N LEU A 168 -20.96 -9.81 1.50
CA LEU A 168 -19.97 -8.84 1.98
C LEU A 168 -18.79 -8.71 1.00
N LEU A 169 -18.23 -9.83 0.55
CA LEU A 169 -17.10 -9.85 -0.38
C LEU A 169 -17.47 -9.22 -1.73
N ASP A 170 -18.68 -9.48 -2.21
CA ASP A 170 -19.16 -8.92 -3.49
C ASP A 170 -19.37 -7.39 -3.40
N ASP A 171 -19.96 -6.89 -2.28
CA ASP A 171 -20.14 -5.45 -2.07
C ASP A 171 -18.79 -4.73 -1.93
N ILE A 172 -17.81 -5.32 -1.21
CA ILE A 172 -16.45 -4.78 -1.13
C ILE A 172 -15.82 -4.71 -2.52
N SER A 173 -15.85 -5.82 -3.27
CA SER A 173 -15.27 -5.88 -4.63
C SER A 173 -15.88 -4.82 -5.52
N LYS A 174 -17.21 -4.68 -5.49
CA LYS A 174 -17.94 -3.70 -6.29
C LYS A 174 -17.58 -2.26 -5.89
N ALA A 175 -17.57 -1.94 -4.61
CA ALA A 175 -17.25 -0.59 -4.13
C ALA A 175 -15.84 -0.16 -4.54
N TYR A 176 -14.87 -1.07 -4.44
CA TYR A 176 -13.49 -0.83 -4.90
C TYR A 176 -13.39 -0.67 -6.41
N ARG A 177 -14.07 -1.52 -7.17
CA ARG A 177 -14.10 -1.39 -8.63
C ARG A 177 -14.67 -0.05 -9.05
N ASP A 178 -15.77 0.38 -8.44
CA ASP A 178 -16.40 1.67 -8.75
C ASP A 178 -15.46 2.84 -8.39
N LEU A 179 -14.72 2.77 -7.28
CA LEU A 179 -13.69 3.76 -6.93
C LEU A 179 -12.53 3.77 -7.95
N ILE A 180 -12.02 2.59 -8.35
CA ILE A 180 -10.93 2.47 -9.33
C ILE A 180 -11.36 3.05 -10.68
N LEU A 181 -12.59 2.79 -11.13
CA LEU A 181 -13.13 3.37 -12.36
C LEU A 181 -13.31 4.90 -12.25
N ALA A 182 -13.75 5.41 -11.10
CA ALA A 182 -13.83 6.86 -10.87
C ALA A 182 -12.44 7.53 -10.87
N LEU A 183 -11.42 6.88 -10.33
CA LEU A 183 -10.02 7.33 -10.44
C LEU A 183 -9.55 7.32 -11.89
N TYR A 184 -9.87 6.28 -12.65
CA TYR A 184 -9.56 6.20 -14.08
C TYR A 184 -10.22 7.33 -14.87
N ASP A 185 -11.51 7.60 -14.64
CA ASP A 185 -12.27 8.70 -15.27
C ASP A 185 -11.69 10.08 -14.88
N ALA A 186 -11.16 10.22 -13.68
CA ALA A 186 -10.42 11.40 -13.27
C ALA A 186 -9.05 11.52 -13.97
N GLY A 187 -8.60 10.48 -14.68
CA GLY A 187 -7.36 10.43 -15.45
C GLY A 187 -6.22 9.66 -14.79
N CYS A 188 -6.47 8.91 -13.72
CA CYS A 188 -5.51 7.98 -13.16
C CYS A 188 -5.19 6.85 -14.15
N ARG A 189 -3.92 6.49 -14.26
CA ARG A 189 -3.46 5.37 -15.10
C ARG A 189 -2.56 4.40 -14.34
N ASP A 190 -2.36 4.63 -13.05
CA ASP A 190 -1.59 3.75 -12.15
C ASP A 190 -2.27 3.73 -10.78
N VAL A 191 -2.85 2.59 -10.41
CA VAL A 191 -3.43 2.33 -9.09
C VAL A 191 -2.59 1.28 -8.39
N LYS A 192 -2.20 1.54 -7.15
CA LYS A 192 -1.47 0.58 -6.34
C LYS A 192 -2.31 0.16 -5.14
N LEU A 193 -2.50 -1.15 -4.99
CA LEU A 193 -3.14 -1.77 -3.85
C LEU A 193 -2.09 -2.04 -2.76
N ASP A 194 -2.25 -1.47 -1.57
CA ASP A 194 -1.38 -1.77 -0.44
C ASP A 194 -2.02 -2.87 0.41
N ASP A 195 -1.33 -4.01 0.57
CA ASP A 195 -1.87 -5.24 1.15
C ASP A 195 -0.95 -5.82 2.23
N CYS A 196 -1.40 -5.79 3.48
CA CYS A 196 -0.72 -6.47 4.58
C CYS A 196 -1.25 -7.88 4.84
N THR A 197 -2.38 -8.29 4.24
CA THR A 197 -3.04 -9.56 4.54
C THR A 197 -2.15 -10.76 4.21
N TRP A 198 -1.57 -10.78 3.02
CA TRP A 198 -0.64 -11.82 2.60
C TRP A 198 0.63 -11.87 3.46
N GLY A 199 1.12 -10.69 3.88
CA GLY A 199 2.28 -10.58 4.76
C GLY A 199 2.02 -11.12 6.16
N MET A 200 0.79 -11.04 6.66
CA MET A 200 0.38 -11.62 7.95
C MET A 200 0.20 -13.13 7.87
N VAL A 201 -0.41 -13.64 6.79
CA VAL A 201 -0.67 -15.09 6.61
C VAL A 201 0.63 -15.91 6.54
N VAL A 202 1.74 -15.35 6.07
CA VAL A 202 3.03 -16.06 6.03
C VAL A 202 3.75 -16.15 7.37
N ASP A 203 3.29 -15.41 8.39
CA ASP A 203 3.87 -15.47 9.74
C ASP A 203 3.31 -16.66 10.51
N ASP A 204 4.17 -17.59 10.90
CA ASP A 204 3.77 -18.82 11.59
C ASP A 204 3.16 -18.55 12.99
N ASP A 205 3.62 -17.52 13.70
CA ASP A 205 3.10 -17.17 15.03
C ASP A 205 1.70 -16.54 14.90
N PHE A 206 1.51 -15.65 13.92
CA PHE A 206 0.19 -15.12 13.58
C PHE A 206 -0.74 -16.25 13.15
N TRP A 207 -0.28 -17.11 12.24
CA TRP A 207 -1.10 -18.20 11.73
C TRP A 207 -1.50 -19.20 12.81
N ALA A 208 -0.61 -19.53 13.75
CA ALA A 208 -0.95 -20.39 14.90
C ALA A 208 -2.08 -19.81 15.75
N THR A 209 -2.20 -18.48 15.81
CA THR A 209 -3.30 -17.79 16.50
C THR A 209 -4.60 -17.91 15.70
N MET A 210 -4.56 -17.74 14.39
CA MET A 210 -5.72 -17.87 13.48
C MET A 210 -6.30 -19.28 13.52
N VAL A 211 -5.46 -20.32 13.52
CA VAL A 211 -5.90 -21.74 13.67
C VAL A 211 -6.65 -21.97 14.98
N LYS A 212 -6.18 -21.40 16.09
CA LYS A 212 -6.89 -21.49 17.38
C LYS A 212 -8.27 -20.81 17.35
N GLN A 213 -8.46 -19.84 16.48
CA GLN A 213 -9.74 -19.16 16.25
C GLN A 213 -10.63 -19.88 15.24
N GLY A 214 -10.17 -21.00 14.67
CA GLY A 214 -10.92 -21.82 13.73
C GLY A 214 -10.79 -21.43 12.26
N PHE A 215 -9.81 -20.59 11.91
CA PHE A 215 -9.57 -20.23 10.51
C PHE A 215 -8.81 -21.35 9.78
N ASP A 216 -9.21 -21.62 8.54
CA ASP A 216 -8.47 -22.42 7.56
C ASP A 216 -7.67 -21.51 6.64
N ARG A 217 -6.39 -21.83 6.41
CA ARG A 217 -5.49 -20.96 5.61
C ARG A 217 -5.91 -20.90 4.14
N ASP A 218 -6.23 -22.05 3.57
CA ASP A 218 -6.59 -22.16 2.15
C ASP A 218 -7.92 -21.44 1.86
N ASP A 219 -8.89 -21.54 2.78
CA ASP A 219 -10.16 -20.80 2.70
C ASP A 219 -9.94 -19.29 2.78
N LEU A 220 -9.13 -18.82 3.71
CA LEU A 220 -8.83 -17.39 3.88
C LEU A 220 -8.08 -16.81 2.68
N GLU A 221 -7.05 -17.51 2.18
CA GLU A 221 -6.29 -17.12 1.00
C GLU A 221 -7.19 -17.02 -0.25
N LYS A 222 -8.14 -17.95 -0.41
CA LYS A 222 -9.14 -17.90 -1.49
C LYS A 222 -10.07 -16.70 -1.37
N LYS A 223 -10.48 -16.33 -0.16
CA LYS A 223 -11.31 -15.14 0.09
C LYS A 223 -10.56 -13.86 -0.26
N TYR A 224 -9.30 -13.74 0.18
CA TYR A 224 -8.46 -12.61 -0.16
C TYR A 224 -8.27 -12.47 -1.67
N LEU A 225 -7.93 -13.56 -2.34
CA LEU A 225 -7.80 -13.56 -3.80
C LEU A 225 -9.11 -13.21 -4.51
N ARG A 226 -10.25 -13.77 -4.05
CA ARG A 226 -11.57 -13.50 -4.61
C ARG A 226 -11.93 -12.02 -4.52
N VAL A 227 -11.77 -11.42 -3.35
CA VAL A 227 -12.18 -10.02 -3.14
C VAL A 227 -11.27 -9.05 -3.89
N ASN A 228 -9.94 -9.31 -3.91
CA ASN A 228 -9.00 -8.51 -4.69
C ASN A 228 -9.30 -8.61 -6.20
N ASN A 229 -9.37 -9.81 -6.74
CA ASN A 229 -9.66 -10.01 -8.16
C ASN A 229 -11.06 -9.51 -8.57
N GLY A 230 -12.05 -9.61 -7.69
CA GLY A 230 -13.40 -9.10 -7.93
C GLY A 230 -13.43 -7.59 -8.16
N ALA A 231 -12.54 -6.84 -7.51
CA ALA A 231 -12.38 -5.41 -7.72
C ALA A 231 -11.68 -5.06 -9.05
N LEU A 232 -10.99 -6.03 -9.66
CA LEU A 232 -10.16 -5.83 -10.86
C LEU A 232 -10.81 -6.36 -12.16
N VAL A 233 -12.08 -6.77 -12.09
CA VAL A 233 -12.81 -7.28 -13.26
C VAL A 233 -13.15 -6.14 -14.21
N ASP A 234 -12.95 -6.38 -15.53
CA ASP A 234 -13.30 -5.47 -16.62
C ASP A 234 -12.78 -4.02 -16.44
N LEU A 235 -11.57 -3.88 -15.93
CA LEU A 235 -10.87 -2.59 -15.89
C LEU A 235 -10.30 -2.24 -17.28
N PRO A 236 -10.12 -0.94 -17.58
CA PRO A 236 -9.52 -0.52 -18.84
C PRO A 236 -8.10 -1.05 -19.05
N ASP A 237 -7.76 -1.49 -20.27
CA ASP A 237 -6.47 -2.11 -20.62
C ASP A 237 -5.26 -1.19 -20.44
N ASP A 238 -5.47 0.13 -20.42
CA ASP A 238 -4.42 1.15 -20.21
C ASP A 238 -4.28 1.59 -18.76
N LEU A 239 -5.06 1.02 -17.84
CA LEU A 239 -4.89 1.18 -16.41
C LEU A 239 -3.90 0.13 -15.89
N ARG A 240 -2.77 0.57 -15.34
CA ARG A 240 -1.85 -0.30 -14.60
C ARG A 240 -2.34 -0.48 -13.17
N VAL A 241 -2.46 -1.71 -12.72
CA VAL A 241 -2.73 -2.03 -11.32
C VAL A 241 -1.57 -2.82 -10.74
N SER A 242 -1.09 -2.41 -9.59
CA SER A 242 -0.03 -3.12 -8.85
C SER A 242 -0.48 -3.42 -7.42
N THR A 243 0.17 -4.38 -6.77
CA THR A 243 -0.03 -4.67 -5.35
C THR A 243 1.28 -4.56 -4.58
N HIS A 244 1.27 -3.99 -3.38
CA HIS A 244 2.38 -3.98 -2.45
C HIS A 244 2.08 -4.88 -1.26
N ILE A 245 2.89 -5.92 -1.08
CA ILE A 245 2.71 -6.87 0.02
C ILE A 245 3.64 -6.48 1.17
N CYS A 246 3.03 -5.87 2.18
CA CYS A 246 3.69 -5.36 3.38
C CYS A 246 3.67 -6.37 4.54
N ARG A 247 4.67 -6.30 5.41
CA ARG A 247 4.72 -7.03 6.69
C ARG A 247 4.63 -6.11 7.91
N GLY A 248 4.02 -4.96 7.71
CA GLY A 248 3.90 -3.93 8.72
C GLY A 248 5.05 -2.92 8.70
N ASN A 249 4.67 -1.65 8.84
CA ASN A 249 5.60 -0.53 8.87
C ASN A 249 5.02 0.58 9.76
N TYR A 250 5.49 0.66 10.99
CA TYR A 250 5.07 1.65 11.98
C TYR A 250 6.26 2.03 12.85
N HIS A 251 6.57 3.32 13.01
CA HIS A 251 7.69 3.84 13.79
C HIS A 251 9.02 3.06 13.56
N SER A 252 9.28 2.66 12.31
CA SER A 252 10.44 1.83 11.95
C SER A 252 10.41 0.38 12.47
N THR A 253 9.30 -0.08 13.08
CA THR A 253 9.11 -1.48 13.45
C THR A 253 8.25 -2.24 12.42
N TRP A 254 8.00 -3.51 12.65
CA TRP A 254 7.30 -4.43 11.76
C TRP A 254 6.29 -5.30 12.54
N ALA A 255 5.32 -5.89 11.86
CA ALA A 255 4.28 -6.72 12.48
C ALA A 255 4.48 -8.21 12.21
N ALA A 256 4.95 -8.61 11.02
CA ALA A 256 5.04 -10.00 10.60
C ALA A 256 6.41 -10.38 10.03
N LYS A 257 6.72 -11.67 10.01
CA LYS A 257 7.92 -12.29 9.43
C LYS A 257 7.51 -13.53 8.64
N GLY A 258 8.34 -13.94 7.69
CA GLY A 258 8.12 -15.15 6.87
C GLY A 258 8.33 -14.87 5.39
N GLY A 259 8.77 -15.90 4.65
CA GLY A 259 8.93 -15.86 3.20
C GLY A 259 7.59 -16.03 2.49
N TYR A 260 7.50 -15.60 1.24
CA TYR A 260 6.27 -15.64 0.44
C TYR A 260 5.84 -17.05 -0.03
N GLY A 261 6.65 -18.10 0.21
CA GLY A 261 6.38 -19.46 -0.26
C GLY A 261 4.95 -19.97 0.00
N PRO A 262 4.42 -19.86 1.23
CA PRO A 262 3.07 -20.35 1.54
C PRO A 262 1.96 -19.75 0.69
N VAL A 263 2.05 -18.44 0.35
CA VAL A 263 1.00 -17.69 -0.36
C VAL A 263 1.22 -17.58 -1.87
N ALA A 264 2.41 -17.92 -2.37
CA ALA A 264 2.81 -17.66 -3.76
C ALA A 264 1.86 -18.28 -4.80
N LYS A 265 1.34 -19.48 -4.55
CA LYS A 265 0.37 -20.18 -5.42
C LYS A 265 -0.96 -19.42 -5.60
N TYR A 266 -1.29 -18.53 -4.68
CA TYR A 266 -2.47 -17.67 -4.76
C TYR A 266 -2.08 -16.29 -5.27
N VAL A 267 -1.36 -15.50 -4.46
CA VAL A 267 -1.11 -14.09 -4.78
C VAL A 267 -0.28 -13.94 -6.05
N PHE A 268 0.86 -14.64 -6.16
CA PHE A 268 1.73 -14.45 -7.34
C PHE A 268 1.17 -15.09 -8.60
N ALA A 269 0.63 -16.31 -8.48
CA ALA A 269 0.15 -17.03 -9.66
C ALA A 269 -1.23 -16.56 -10.15
N GLN A 270 -2.08 -15.97 -9.29
CA GLN A 270 -3.50 -15.80 -9.61
C GLN A 270 -4.05 -14.39 -9.38
N GLU A 271 -3.35 -13.48 -8.69
CA GLU A 271 -3.84 -12.12 -8.53
C GLU A 271 -3.72 -11.34 -9.85
N ASN A 272 -4.80 -10.65 -10.25
CA ASN A 272 -4.94 -9.99 -11.55
C ASN A 272 -4.31 -8.59 -11.56
N VAL A 273 -3.07 -8.48 -11.07
CA VAL A 273 -2.28 -7.24 -11.09
C VAL A 273 -1.16 -7.30 -12.13
N ASP A 274 -0.65 -6.15 -12.54
CA ASP A 274 0.46 -6.02 -13.48
C ASP A 274 1.83 -6.11 -12.81
N ALA A 275 1.91 -5.75 -11.50
CA ALA A 275 3.16 -5.71 -10.77
C ALA A 275 3.00 -6.04 -9.29
N PHE A 276 4.06 -6.62 -8.71
CA PHE A 276 4.15 -6.97 -7.29
C PHE A 276 5.31 -6.20 -6.65
N TYR A 277 5.03 -5.35 -5.66
CA TYR A 277 6.02 -4.67 -4.81
C TYR A 277 6.26 -5.52 -3.57
N LEU A 278 7.44 -6.10 -3.44
CA LEU A 278 7.72 -7.13 -2.44
C LEU A 278 8.84 -6.71 -1.50
N GLU A 279 8.63 -6.85 -0.18
CA GLU A 279 9.65 -6.61 0.82
C GLU A 279 10.73 -7.70 0.80
N PHE A 280 11.98 -7.28 0.61
CA PHE A 280 13.16 -8.14 0.66
C PHE A 280 14.37 -7.42 1.28
N ASP A 281 14.17 -6.41 2.12
CA ASP A 281 15.24 -5.60 2.74
C ASP A 281 16.12 -6.38 3.73
N ASN A 282 15.62 -7.49 4.26
CA ASN A 282 16.38 -8.31 5.22
C ASN A 282 15.93 -9.78 5.19
N LYS A 283 16.61 -10.62 6.02
CA LYS A 283 16.36 -12.07 6.09
C LYS A 283 14.96 -12.45 6.59
N ARG A 284 14.24 -11.55 7.24
CA ARG A 284 12.86 -11.77 7.72
C ARG A 284 11.90 -12.10 6.58
N SER A 285 12.16 -11.59 5.38
CA SER A 285 11.32 -11.78 4.20
C SER A 285 11.58 -13.09 3.43
N GLY A 286 12.54 -13.92 3.87
CA GLY A 286 12.88 -15.18 3.21
C GLY A 286 13.73 -15.01 1.95
N SER A 287 13.64 -16.00 1.04
CA SER A 287 14.37 -16.06 -0.23
C SER A 287 13.55 -15.51 -1.39
N PHE A 288 14.20 -15.29 -2.54
CA PHE A 288 13.55 -14.90 -3.80
C PHE A 288 12.84 -16.06 -4.52
N ASP A 289 13.11 -17.32 -4.16
CA ASP A 289 12.52 -18.50 -4.82
C ASP A 289 11.01 -18.40 -5.12
N PRO A 290 10.15 -17.86 -4.23
CA PRO A 290 8.71 -17.76 -4.51
C PRO A 290 8.34 -16.90 -5.71
N ILE A 291 9.18 -15.94 -6.14
CA ILE A 291 8.84 -15.07 -7.29
C ILE A 291 8.80 -15.81 -8.63
N LYS A 292 9.29 -17.05 -8.71
CA LYS A 292 9.12 -17.90 -9.89
C LYS A 292 7.65 -18.21 -10.21
N GLU A 293 6.75 -18.08 -9.23
CA GLU A 293 5.30 -18.26 -9.44
C GLU A 293 4.65 -17.03 -10.10
N VAL A 294 5.35 -15.90 -10.19
CA VAL A 294 4.87 -14.72 -10.92
C VAL A 294 4.91 -15.01 -12.42
N PRO A 295 3.77 -14.86 -13.14
CA PRO A 295 3.74 -15.07 -14.58
C PRO A 295 4.71 -14.16 -15.33
N ALA A 296 5.36 -14.68 -16.38
CA ALA A 296 6.24 -13.91 -17.25
C ALA A 296 5.52 -12.65 -17.80
N GLY A 297 6.20 -11.52 -17.84
CA GLY A 297 5.68 -10.24 -18.28
C GLY A 297 4.92 -9.44 -17.22
N LYS A 298 4.72 -9.99 -16.01
CA LYS A 298 4.35 -9.19 -14.84
C LYS A 298 5.61 -8.69 -14.12
N GLU A 299 5.57 -7.47 -13.64
CA GLU A 299 6.71 -6.84 -12.98
C GLU A 299 6.85 -7.28 -11.52
N VAL A 300 8.09 -7.52 -11.07
CA VAL A 300 8.43 -7.71 -9.65
C VAL A 300 9.33 -6.56 -9.20
N VAL A 301 8.82 -5.72 -8.33
CA VAL A 301 9.53 -4.58 -7.76
C VAL A 301 10.14 -5.00 -6.43
N LEU A 302 11.47 -5.13 -6.43
CA LEU A 302 12.24 -5.63 -5.30
C LEU A 302 12.48 -4.53 -4.26
N GLY A 303 11.78 -4.58 -3.17
CA GLY A 303 11.94 -3.70 -2.00
C GLY A 303 13.19 -4.05 -1.20
N LEU A 304 14.37 -3.71 -1.71
CA LEU A 304 15.67 -4.03 -1.10
C LEU A 304 16.20 -2.93 -0.19
N VAL A 305 15.77 -1.69 -0.38
CA VAL A 305 16.22 -0.53 0.41
C VAL A 305 15.25 -0.30 1.57
N THR A 306 15.73 -0.45 2.79
CA THR A 306 14.86 -0.29 3.97
C THR A 306 14.43 1.16 4.17
N SER A 307 13.15 1.38 4.44
CA SER A 307 12.59 2.67 4.89
C SER A 307 12.56 2.80 6.42
N LYS A 308 13.10 1.83 7.15
CA LYS A 308 13.01 1.75 8.62
C LYS A 308 14.25 2.30 9.33
N LYS A 309 15.38 2.43 8.64
CA LYS A 309 16.68 2.82 9.20
C LYS A 309 17.37 3.82 8.29
N PRO A 310 18.11 4.80 8.85
CA PRO A 310 18.79 5.83 8.07
C PRO A 310 20.03 5.33 7.30
N GLU A 311 20.67 4.24 7.77
CA GLU A 311 21.88 3.71 7.14
C GLU A 311 21.60 3.32 5.70
N LEU A 312 22.48 3.76 4.78
CA LEU A 312 22.39 3.41 3.36
C LEU A 312 22.93 2.00 3.13
N GLU A 313 22.23 1.23 2.34
CA GLU A 313 22.70 -0.04 1.77
C GLU A 313 23.87 0.22 0.80
N LYS A 314 24.72 -0.77 0.61
CA LYS A 314 25.81 -0.67 -0.37
C LYS A 314 25.26 -1.00 -1.77
N PRO A 315 25.52 -0.17 -2.79
CA PRO A 315 25.08 -0.44 -4.16
C PRO A 315 25.47 -1.84 -4.67
N ASP A 316 26.70 -2.29 -4.40
CA ASP A 316 27.18 -3.62 -4.83
C ASP A 316 26.37 -4.77 -4.21
N ASP A 317 25.93 -4.63 -2.95
CA ASP A 317 25.09 -5.61 -2.28
C ASP A 317 23.69 -5.64 -2.92
N LEU A 318 23.12 -4.47 -3.25
CA LEU A 318 21.84 -4.37 -3.95
C LEU A 318 21.92 -4.98 -5.36
N ILE A 319 22.97 -4.68 -6.13
CA ILE A 319 23.21 -5.26 -7.46
C ILE A 319 23.30 -6.78 -7.37
N THR A 320 24.02 -7.30 -6.38
CA THR A 320 24.14 -8.74 -6.15
C THR A 320 22.78 -9.37 -5.90
N ARG A 321 21.97 -8.76 -5.05
CA ARG A 321 20.64 -9.28 -4.71
C ARG A 321 19.65 -9.21 -5.88
N VAL A 322 19.71 -8.19 -6.73
CA VAL A 322 18.92 -8.17 -7.97
C VAL A 322 19.33 -9.30 -8.91
N LYS A 323 20.64 -9.59 -9.05
CA LYS A 323 21.13 -10.74 -9.83
C LYS A 323 20.70 -12.09 -9.25
N GLU A 324 20.60 -12.21 -7.92
CA GLU A 324 20.04 -13.40 -7.28
C GLU A 324 18.55 -13.57 -7.62
N ALA A 325 17.75 -12.50 -7.54
CA ALA A 325 16.34 -12.51 -7.92
C ALA A 325 16.14 -12.85 -9.41
N ALA A 326 17.05 -12.39 -10.28
CA ALA A 326 17.03 -12.67 -11.72
C ALA A 326 17.23 -14.16 -12.08
N GLN A 327 17.58 -15.02 -11.11
CA GLN A 327 17.59 -16.47 -11.30
C GLN A 327 16.18 -17.08 -11.29
N PHE A 328 15.18 -16.35 -10.80
CA PHE A 328 13.81 -16.81 -10.61
C PHE A 328 12.79 -16.04 -11.45
N HIS A 329 13.12 -14.85 -11.95
CA HIS A 329 12.28 -14.02 -12.79
C HIS A 329 13.13 -13.20 -13.77
N ASP A 330 12.61 -12.87 -14.96
CA ASP A 330 13.39 -12.16 -15.98
C ASP A 330 13.88 -10.81 -15.45
N LEU A 331 15.17 -10.49 -15.65
CA LEU A 331 15.77 -9.23 -15.23
C LEU A 331 15.04 -8.00 -15.83
N GLN A 332 14.46 -8.14 -17.02
CA GLN A 332 13.72 -7.07 -17.69
C GLN A 332 12.35 -6.81 -17.05
N ASP A 333 11.83 -7.77 -16.29
CA ASP A 333 10.58 -7.65 -15.51
C ASP A 333 10.86 -7.34 -14.02
N LEU A 334 12.15 -7.09 -13.65
CA LEU A 334 12.52 -6.66 -12.30
C LEU A 334 12.73 -5.16 -12.22
N ALA A 335 12.40 -4.59 -11.06
CA ALA A 335 12.72 -3.22 -10.68
C ALA A 335 13.22 -3.15 -9.23
N LEU A 336 13.87 -2.04 -8.85
CA LEU A 336 14.37 -1.78 -7.50
C LEU A 336 13.50 -0.74 -6.80
N SER A 337 13.23 -0.94 -5.51
CA SER A 337 12.42 -0.02 -4.70
C SER A 337 12.85 0.03 -3.24
N THR A 338 12.27 0.97 -2.49
CA THR A 338 12.20 0.88 -1.03
C THR A 338 11.31 -0.31 -0.62
N GLN A 339 11.60 -0.89 0.54
CA GLN A 339 10.86 -2.06 1.02
C GLN A 339 9.41 -1.75 1.40
N CYS A 340 9.13 -0.52 1.84
CA CYS A 340 7.82 0.04 2.14
C CYS A 340 7.85 1.55 1.93
N GLY A 341 6.74 2.24 2.17
CA GLY A 341 6.72 3.69 2.31
C GLY A 341 7.49 4.17 3.55
N PHE A 342 7.75 5.46 3.64
CA PHE A 342 8.44 6.06 4.79
C PHE A 342 7.48 6.43 5.93
N ALA A 343 6.18 6.48 5.67
CA ALA A 343 5.19 6.87 6.67
C ALA A 343 3.81 6.26 6.38
N SER A 344 3.58 5.04 6.83
CA SER A 344 2.28 4.36 6.71
C SER A 344 1.20 4.97 7.62
N THR A 345 1.62 5.74 8.62
CA THR A 345 0.77 6.59 9.45
C THR A 345 1.36 7.99 9.52
N GLU A 346 0.58 8.96 10.02
CA GLU A 346 1.03 10.36 10.11
C GLU A 346 2.27 10.57 11.00
N GLU A 347 2.53 9.65 11.92
CA GLU A 347 3.72 9.65 12.77
C GLU A 347 5.00 9.46 11.96
N GLY A 348 4.98 8.49 11.03
CA GLY A 348 6.11 8.16 10.14
C GLY A 348 7.20 7.32 10.80
N ASN A 349 8.16 6.88 10.00
CA ASN A 349 9.34 6.17 10.46
C ASN A 349 10.37 7.11 11.10
N GLN A 350 11.31 6.53 11.85
CA GLN A 350 12.35 7.26 12.59
C GLN A 350 13.53 7.64 11.68
N LEU A 351 13.24 8.37 10.61
CA LEU A 351 14.20 8.96 9.68
C LEU A 351 13.94 10.45 9.56
N THR A 352 14.98 11.19 9.19
CA THR A 352 14.82 12.57 8.73
C THR A 352 14.40 12.63 7.27
N GLU A 353 13.84 13.76 6.83
CA GLU A 353 13.51 13.97 5.42
C GLU A 353 14.77 13.85 4.53
N GLU A 354 15.93 14.36 4.98
CA GLU A 354 17.19 14.24 4.24
C GLU A 354 17.61 12.78 4.03
N GLU A 355 17.48 11.95 5.07
CA GLU A 355 17.78 10.51 4.98
C GLU A 355 16.81 9.79 4.04
N GLN A 356 15.53 10.14 4.08
CA GLN A 356 14.54 9.64 3.12
C GLN A 356 14.98 9.91 1.68
N TRP A 357 15.37 11.15 1.36
CA TRP A 357 15.79 11.50 0.01
C TRP A 357 17.11 10.83 -0.40
N LYS A 358 18.03 10.58 0.53
CA LYS A 358 19.25 9.78 0.27
C LYS A 358 18.92 8.34 -0.08
N LYS A 359 17.93 7.72 0.57
CA LYS A 359 17.44 6.37 0.24
C LYS A 359 16.84 6.33 -1.18
N ILE A 360 16.03 7.32 -1.54
CA ILE A 360 15.43 7.44 -2.87
C ILE A 360 16.53 7.61 -3.95
N ALA A 361 17.50 8.47 -3.72
CA ALA A 361 18.63 8.64 -4.61
C ALA A 361 19.42 7.32 -4.79
N LEU A 362 19.67 6.58 -3.69
CA LEU A 362 20.31 5.28 -3.74
C LEU A 362 19.55 4.29 -4.64
N VAL A 363 18.22 4.21 -4.52
CA VAL A 363 17.38 3.35 -5.37
C VAL A 363 17.58 3.72 -6.85
N ILE A 364 17.42 5.01 -7.20
CA ILE A 364 17.52 5.51 -8.58
C ILE A 364 18.91 5.25 -9.16
N ASP A 365 19.96 5.61 -8.42
CA ASP A 365 21.34 5.52 -8.92
C ASP A 365 21.83 4.06 -9.04
N THR A 366 21.37 3.19 -8.14
CA THR A 366 21.69 1.75 -8.24
C THR A 366 20.92 1.09 -9.39
N ALA A 367 19.65 1.43 -9.59
CA ALA A 367 18.88 0.91 -10.71
C ALA A 367 19.51 1.29 -12.07
N LYS A 368 19.95 2.56 -12.22
CA LYS A 368 20.66 3.00 -13.43
C LYS A 368 21.94 2.21 -13.71
N GLN A 369 22.62 1.67 -12.69
CA GLN A 369 23.82 0.82 -12.88
C GLN A 369 23.45 -0.61 -13.32
N ILE A 370 22.28 -1.11 -12.93
CA ILE A 370 21.84 -2.47 -13.25
C ILE A 370 21.25 -2.53 -14.66
N TRP A 371 20.43 -1.56 -15.03
CA TRP A 371 19.64 -1.52 -16.28
C TRP A 371 20.13 -0.43 -17.27
N ALA A 372 21.44 -0.09 -17.24
CA ALA A 372 22.05 0.88 -18.14
C ALA A 372 22.13 0.38 -19.59
#